data_8ae2decd44179d5c9148504c6ed8d881
#
_entry.id   8ae2decd44179d5c9148504c6ed8d881
#
_cell.length_a   1.000
_cell.length_b   1.000
_cell.length_c   1.000
_cell.angle_alpha   90.00
_cell.angle_beta   90.00
_cell.angle_gamma   90.00
#
_symmetry.space_group_name_H-M   'P 1'
#
loop_
_entity.id
_entity.type
_entity.pdbx_description
1 polymer ?
#
loop_
_entity_poly.entity_id
_entity_poly.type
_entity_poly.pdbx_seq_one_letter_code
_entity_poly.pdbx_strand_id
1 'polypeptide(L)'
;LVVNLNYQYATLTGDQQFPTVSRSKMAANFDNIVYMAMLHLKFNRSNSMRVRLFSGTDNPSVTQLQNVLDVSNPLFISQGNPNLKPVYAQRMNIRYTRVNVGKGTTLGAQMTAGIQNNSITNSVERADRNGYEVKDETGNTVVVLDRGAQYSRPVNLNGYWTIDGGAYYGFPVGWLGSNLNLDLRASYTAMPTIYNLVRSTTTTASYTGGITLGSNFSDQLDFTFTYRAGYNIAHSTNNNEYFNGVGTGRIKWITWKGITLEANGSYSKYR
;
A
#
# COMPACT_ATOMS: atom_id res chain seq x y z
N LEU A 1 -11.60 19.49 -17.73
CA LEU A 1 -10.16 19.25 -17.62
C LEU A 1 -9.56 20.24 -16.64
N VAL A 2 -8.80 19.74 -15.68
CA VAL A 2 -8.01 20.55 -14.74
C VAL A 2 -6.57 20.09 -14.83
N VAL A 3 -5.63 21.02 -14.92
CA VAL A 3 -4.19 20.73 -14.93
C VAL A 3 -3.52 21.69 -13.96
N ASN A 4 -2.75 21.14 -13.04
CA ASN A 4 -1.94 21.88 -12.09
C ASN A 4 -0.48 21.44 -12.21
N LEU A 5 0.43 22.40 -12.15
CA LEU A 5 1.87 22.19 -12.10
C LEU A 5 2.40 22.95 -10.89
N ASN A 6 3.12 22.27 -10.01
CA ASN A 6 3.67 22.88 -8.80
C ASN A 6 5.17 22.58 -8.70
N TYR A 7 5.92 23.58 -8.33
CA TYR A 7 7.31 23.42 -7.90
C TYR A 7 7.34 23.25 -6.39
N GLN A 8 8.05 22.23 -5.93
CA GLN A 8 8.24 21.94 -4.50
C GLN A 8 9.73 22.07 -4.17
N TYR A 9 10.01 22.87 -3.16
CA TYR A 9 11.32 22.99 -2.58
C TYR A 9 11.24 22.61 -1.10
N ALA A 10 12.11 21.71 -0.66
CA ALA A 10 12.17 21.26 0.73
C ALA A 10 13.62 21.32 1.23
N THR A 11 13.81 21.89 2.42
CA THR A 11 15.07 21.84 3.15
C THR A 11 14.90 20.96 4.37
N LEU A 12 15.76 19.98 4.52
CA LEU A 12 15.80 19.09 5.66
C LEU A 12 17.11 19.37 6.43
N THR A 13 16.98 19.73 7.70
CA THR A 13 18.13 19.95 8.59
C THR A 13 18.05 19.00 9.77
N GLY A 14 19.17 18.40 10.13
CA GLY A 14 19.29 17.54 11.30
C GLY A 14 20.53 17.89 12.10
N ASP A 15 20.40 17.96 13.42
CA ASP A 15 21.52 18.11 14.35
C ASP A 15 21.55 16.88 15.26
N GLN A 16 22.57 16.07 15.11
CA GLN A 16 22.76 14.89 15.95
C GLN A 16 23.66 15.24 17.13
N GLN A 17 23.11 15.12 18.33
CA GLN A 17 23.82 15.43 19.59
C GLN A 17 24.39 14.20 20.29
N PHE A 18 23.95 12.99 19.93
CA PHE A 18 24.40 11.73 20.52
C PHE A 18 24.70 10.68 19.44
N PRO A 19 25.75 9.86 19.61
CA PRO A 19 26.79 9.95 20.65
C PRO A 19 27.68 11.20 20.45
N THR A 20 28.12 11.79 21.54
CA THR A 20 28.89 13.05 21.57
C THR A 20 30.21 13.03 20.79
N VAL A 21 30.70 11.84 20.43
CA VAL A 21 31.95 11.63 19.68
C VAL A 21 31.77 11.93 18.18
N SER A 22 30.54 11.96 17.68
CA SER A 22 30.23 12.14 16.26
C SER A 22 29.03 13.08 16.08
N ARG A 23 29.21 14.36 16.42
CA ARG A 23 28.23 15.39 16.08
C ARG A 23 28.18 15.56 14.56
N SER A 24 27.05 15.24 13.95
CA SER A 24 26.82 15.45 12.53
C SER A 24 25.69 16.45 12.32
N LYS A 25 26.02 17.58 11.70
CA LYS A 25 24.99 18.47 11.16
C LYS A 25 24.74 18.08 9.71
N MET A 26 23.49 17.84 9.40
CA MET A 26 23.07 17.51 8.06
C MET A 26 22.16 18.59 7.53
N ALA A 27 22.39 19.01 6.29
CA ALA A 27 21.47 19.84 5.53
C ALA A 27 21.31 19.22 4.13
N ALA A 28 20.09 18.92 3.77
CA ALA A 28 19.75 18.43 2.44
C ALA A 28 18.64 19.28 1.82
N ASN A 29 18.82 19.67 0.59
CA ASN A 29 17.84 20.41 -0.19
C ASN A 29 17.30 19.52 -1.29
N PHE A 30 15.99 19.55 -1.45
CA PHE A 30 15.29 18.77 -2.49
C PHE A 30 14.38 19.70 -3.28
N ASP A 31 14.45 19.61 -4.59
CA ASP A 31 13.58 20.33 -5.49
C ASP A 31 12.93 19.37 -6.48
N ASN A 32 11.65 19.58 -6.72
CA ASN A 32 10.87 18.69 -7.59
C ASN A 32 9.73 19.46 -8.27
N ILE A 33 9.38 19.02 -9.46
CA ILE A 33 8.18 19.44 -10.14
C ILE A 33 7.14 18.34 -10.02
N VAL A 34 5.99 18.67 -9.46
CA VAL A 34 4.85 17.75 -9.33
C VAL A 34 3.67 18.26 -10.13
N TYR A 35 2.93 17.35 -10.73
CA TYR A 35 1.79 17.67 -11.57
C TYR A 35 0.54 16.92 -11.14
N MET A 36 -0.61 17.50 -11.47
CA MET A 36 -1.90 16.86 -11.41
C MET A 36 -2.70 17.23 -12.65
N ALA A 37 -3.21 16.22 -13.35
CA ALA A 37 -4.18 16.38 -14.41
C ALA A 37 -5.43 15.57 -14.09
N MET A 38 -6.60 16.18 -14.22
CA MET A 38 -7.88 15.52 -13.97
C MET A 38 -8.84 15.77 -15.11
N LEU A 39 -9.37 14.69 -15.67
CA LEU A 39 -10.41 14.69 -16.68
C LEU A 39 -11.68 14.07 -16.08
N HIS A 40 -12.78 14.79 -16.13
CA HIS A 40 -14.09 14.29 -15.72
C HIS A 40 -15.01 14.28 -16.95
N LEU A 41 -15.40 13.09 -17.36
CA LEU A 41 -16.31 12.84 -18.48
C LEU A 41 -17.68 12.45 -17.92
N LYS A 42 -18.70 13.21 -18.25
CA LYS A 42 -20.09 12.86 -18.00
C LYS A 42 -20.74 12.46 -19.32
N PHE A 43 -20.93 11.16 -19.52
CA PHE A 43 -21.54 10.63 -20.74
C PHE A 43 -23.05 10.94 -20.77
N ASN A 44 -23.69 10.85 -19.60
CA ASN A 44 -25.07 11.24 -19.37
C ASN A 44 -25.30 11.44 -17.85
N ARG A 45 -26.58 11.62 -17.43
CA ARG A 45 -26.93 11.82 -16.00
C ARG A 45 -26.58 10.61 -15.12
N SER A 46 -26.48 9.44 -15.71
CA SER A 46 -26.28 8.15 -15.00
C SER A 46 -24.85 7.60 -15.12
N ASN A 47 -24.04 8.10 -16.07
CA ASN A 47 -22.72 7.54 -16.36
C ASN A 47 -21.66 8.64 -16.31
N SER A 48 -20.61 8.38 -15.55
CA SER A 48 -19.45 9.28 -15.49
C SER A 48 -18.15 8.50 -15.38
N MET A 49 -17.08 9.08 -15.90
CA MET A 49 -15.71 8.59 -15.77
C MET A 49 -14.81 9.72 -15.32
N ARG A 50 -13.93 9.43 -14.39
CA ARG A 50 -12.89 10.34 -13.93
C ARG A 50 -11.53 9.68 -14.14
N VAL A 51 -10.65 10.41 -14.80
CA VAL A 51 -9.25 10.03 -14.95
C VAL A 51 -8.42 11.09 -14.23
N ARG A 52 -7.51 10.65 -13.37
CA ARG A 52 -6.58 11.51 -12.66
C ARG A 52 -5.17 10.98 -12.87
N LEU A 53 -4.28 11.86 -13.29
CA LEU A 53 -2.84 11.63 -13.35
C LEU A 53 -2.21 12.59 -12.34
N PHE A 54 -1.34 12.10 -11.50
CA PHE A 54 -0.66 12.96 -10.52
C PHE A 54 0.70 12.39 -10.14
N SER A 55 1.59 13.28 -9.80
CA SER A 55 2.89 12.93 -9.23
C SER A 55 3.04 13.53 -7.84
N GLY A 56 3.95 12.98 -7.07
CA GLY A 56 4.32 13.44 -5.74
C GLY A 56 5.71 12.97 -5.38
N THR A 57 6.30 13.63 -4.39
CA THR A 57 7.62 13.28 -3.89
C THR A 57 7.55 12.94 -2.42
N ASP A 58 8.42 12.01 -2.01
CA ASP A 58 8.58 11.58 -0.62
C ASP A 58 10.05 11.75 -0.26
N ASN A 59 10.35 12.68 0.64
CA ASN A 59 11.72 12.98 1.00
C ASN A 59 12.24 11.95 2.01
N PRO A 60 13.54 11.59 1.95
CA PRO A 60 14.14 10.76 2.97
C PRO A 60 14.02 11.40 4.35
N SER A 61 13.87 10.59 5.38
CA SER A 61 13.88 11.08 6.77
C SER A 61 15.30 11.46 7.23
N VAL A 62 15.37 12.28 8.28
CA VAL A 62 16.66 12.65 8.92
C VAL A 62 17.45 11.39 9.30
N THR A 63 16.80 10.41 9.93
CA THR A 63 17.42 9.14 10.33
C THR A 63 17.98 8.36 9.14
N GLN A 64 17.26 8.36 8.02
CA GLN A 64 17.73 7.68 6.81
C GLN A 64 18.95 8.35 6.17
N LEU A 65 19.09 9.65 6.35
CA LEU A 65 20.20 10.43 5.77
C LEU A 65 21.44 10.51 6.70
N GLN A 66 21.27 10.26 8.00
CA GLN A 66 22.37 10.33 8.96
C GLN A 66 23.34 9.17 8.75
N ASN A 67 24.58 9.47 8.36
CA ASN A 67 25.64 8.47 8.17
C ASN A 67 26.25 8.03 9.52
N VAL A 68 25.40 7.54 10.42
CA VAL A 68 25.78 7.08 11.74
C VAL A 68 25.49 5.59 11.85
N LEU A 69 26.50 4.85 12.31
CA LEU A 69 26.38 3.43 12.56
C LEU A 69 25.68 3.20 13.91
N ASP A 70 24.52 2.59 13.88
CA ASP A 70 23.80 2.16 15.08
C ASP A 70 24.15 0.69 15.38
N VAL A 71 24.90 0.52 16.47
CA VAL A 71 25.36 -0.77 17.00
C VAL A 71 24.69 -1.12 18.33
N SER A 72 23.63 -0.43 18.70
CA SER A 72 22.90 -0.66 19.96
C SER A 72 22.38 -2.10 20.08
N ASN A 73 22.07 -2.73 18.97
CA ASN A 73 21.77 -4.15 18.88
C ASN A 73 22.82 -4.85 17.98
N PRO A 74 23.72 -5.66 18.54
CA PRO A 74 24.80 -6.29 17.75
C PRO A 74 24.30 -7.30 16.71
N LEU A 75 23.05 -7.77 16.80
CA LEU A 75 22.42 -8.63 15.80
C LEU A 75 21.76 -7.86 14.66
N PHE A 76 21.45 -6.57 14.86
CA PHE A 76 20.75 -5.71 13.89
C PHE A 76 21.43 -4.35 13.85
N ILE A 77 22.48 -4.26 13.06
CA ILE A 77 23.25 -3.04 12.88
C ILE A 77 22.67 -2.26 11.71
N SER A 78 22.55 -0.95 11.86
CA SER A 78 22.05 -0.10 10.79
C SER A 78 22.87 1.17 10.61
N GLN A 79 22.82 1.71 9.40
CA GLN A 79 23.50 2.96 9.06
C GLN A 79 22.64 3.73 8.06
N GLY A 80 22.53 5.05 8.21
CA GLY A 80 21.87 5.88 7.22
C GLY A 80 22.73 6.11 5.96
N ASN A 81 22.12 6.74 4.97
CA ASN A 81 22.74 7.02 3.67
C ASN A 81 22.51 8.48 3.27
N PRO A 82 23.53 9.35 3.37
CA PRO A 82 23.40 10.76 3.02
C PRO A 82 23.15 11.02 1.53
N ASN A 83 23.38 10.01 0.68
CA ASN A 83 23.24 10.12 -0.79
C ASN A 83 21.83 9.77 -1.27
N LEU A 84 20.87 9.56 -0.36
CA LEU A 84 19.49 9.27 -0.74
C LEU A 84 18.86 10.43 -1.50
N LYS A 85 18.16 10.07 -2.56
CA LYS A 85 17.32 10.96 -3.36
C LYS A 85 15.86 10.80 -2.93
N PRO A 86 15.03 11.85 -3.07
CA PRO A 86 13.59 11.73 -2.89
C PRO A 86 12.98 10.67 -3.79
N VAL A 87 11.99 9.97 -3.27
CA VAL A 87 11.13 9.12 -4.09
C VAL A 87 10.27 10.02 -4.96
N TYR A 88 10.22 9.75 -6.25
CA TYR A 88 9.30 10.41 -7.19
C TYR A 88 8.24 9.41 -7.65
N ALA A 89 7.02 9.60 -7.15
CA ALA A 89 5.89 8.73 -7.45
C ALA A 89 4.99 9.36 -8.52
N GLN A 90 4.59 8.56 -9.51
CA GLN A 90 3.61 8.93 -10.53
C GLN A 90 2.47 7.94 -10.47
N ARG A 91 1.22 8.45 -10.47
CA ARG A 91 0.03 7.61 -10.32
C ARG A 91 -1.04 8.02 -11.31
N MET A 92 -1.72 7.01 -11.85
CA MET A 92 -2.92 7.15 -12.66
C MET A 92 -4.07 6.50 -11.90
N ASN A 93 -5.18 7.21 -11.76
CA ASN A 93 -6.41 6.68 -11.20
C ASN A 93 -7.54 6.88 -12.20
N ILE A 94 -8.24 5.79 -12.53
CA ILE A 94 -9.43 5.78 -13.37
C ILE A 94 -10.59 5.29 -12.53
N ARG A 95 -11.69 6.02 -12.53
CA ARG A 95 -12.94 5.62 -11.87
C ARG A 95 -14.11 5.79 -12.83
N TYR A 96 -14.84 4.72 -13.04
CA TYR A 96 -16.11 4.72 -13.77
C TYR A 96 -17.26 4.44 -12.80
N THR A 97 -18.35 5.14 -12.98
CA THR A 97 -19.57 4.94 -12.18
C THR A 97 -20.79 5.06 -13.09
N ARG A 98 -21.68 4.08 -12.96
CA ARG A 98 -23.01 4.05 -13.59
C ARG A 98 -24.06 3.76 -12.56
N VAL A 99 -25.09 4.62 -12.51
CA VAL A 99 -26.26 4.46 -11.63
C VAL A 99 -27.50 4.46 -12.48
N ASN A 100 -28.30 3.39 -12.38
CA ASN A 100 -29.60 3.32 -13.05
C ASN A 100 -30.70 3.39 -11.98
N VAL A 101 -31.25 4.57 -11.76
CA VAL A 101 -32.26 4.82 -10.72
C VAL A 101 -33.52 3.99 -10.97
N GLY A 102 -33.98 3.89 -12.25
CA GLY A 102 -35.19 3.15 -12.59
C GLY A 102 -35.11 1.63 -12.33
N LYS A 103 -33.90 1.05 -12.41
CA LYS A 103 -33.64 -0.36 -12.12
C LYS A 103 -33.04 -0.57 -10.73
N GLY A 104 -32.73 0.48 -9.98
CA GLY A 104 -32.05 0.40 -8.70
C GLY A 104 -30.64 -0.19 -8.78
N THR A 105 -29.95 -0.12 -9.94
CA THR A 105 -28.65 -0.78 -10.12
C THR A 105 -27.51 0.22 -10.10
N THR A 106 -26.39 -0.19 -9.52
CA THR A 106 -25.15 0.59 -9.47
C THR A 106 -23.98 -0.28 -9.96
N LEU A 107 -23.21 0.23 -10.92
CA LEU A 107 -21.96 -0.37 -11.39
C LEU A 107 -20.84 0.63 -11.15
N GLY A 108 -19.77 0.20 -10.54
CA GLY A 108 -18.54 0.97 -10.43
C GLY A 108 -17.34 0.13 -10.78
N ALA A 109 -16.35 0.77 -11.40
CA ALA A 109 -15.03 0.19 -11.63
C ALA A 109 -13.97 1.24 -11.34
N GLN A 110 -12.87 0.81 -10.77
CA GLN A 110 -11.72 1.65 -10.52
C GLN A 110 -10.43 0.92 -10.83
N MET A 111 -9.44 1.67 -11.28
CA MET A 111 -8.08 1.20 -11.53
C MET A 111 -7.11 2.27 -11.05
N THR A 112 -6.08 1.85 -10.36
CA THR A 112 -4.94 2.70 -9.99
C THR A 112 -3.67 2.01 -10.47
N ALA A 113 -2.84 2.71 -11.21
CA ALA A 113 -1.50 2.27 -11.57
C ALA A 113 -0.48 3.29 -11.06
N GLY A 114 0.65 2.81 -10.58
CA GLY A 114 1.70 3.65 -10.02
C GLY A 114 3.10 3.12 -10.31
N ILE A 115 4.02 4.06 -10.51
CA ILE A 115 5.45 3.78 -10.59
C ILE A 115 6.18 4.69 -9.61
N GLN A 116 7.31 4.23 -9.09
CA GLN A 116 8.19 5.05 -8.26
C GLN A 116 9.62 4.98 -8.80
N ASN A 117 10.18 6.15 -9.01
CA ASN A 117 11.60 6.34 -9.25
C ASN A 117 12.29 6.65 -7.92
N ASN A 118 13.51 6.17 -7.76
CA ASN A 118 14.29 6.32 -6.53
C ASN A 118 13.55 5.79 -5.28
N SER A 119 12.80 4.70 -5.41
CA SER A 119 12.14 4.08 -4.25
C SER A 119 13.17 3.76 -3.17
N ILE A 120 12.93 4.22 -1.95
CA ILE A 120 13.83 3.96 -0.82
C ILE A 120 13.48 2.60 -0.24
N THR A 121 14.46 1.71 -0.21
CA THR A 121 14.37 0.38 0.39
C THR A 121 15.64 0.10 1.19
N ASN A 122 15.61 -0.90 2.06
CA ASN A 122 16.80 -1.30 2.80
C ASN A 122 17.58 -2.36 2.02
N SER A 123 18.88 -2.12 1.81
CA SER A 123 19.84 -3.16 1.49
C SER A 123 20.24 -3.87 2.78
N VAL A 124 20.04 -5.18 2.81
CA VAL A 124 20.34 -6.01 3.99
C VAL A 124 21.44 -7.00 3.65
N GLU A 125 22.49 -7.00 4.46
CA GLU A 125 23.56 -8.00 4.43
C GLU A 125 23.50 -8.83 5.71
N ARG A 126 23.44 -10.14 5.57
CA ARG A 126 23.43 -11.08 6.70
C ARG A 126 24.73 -11.88 6.70
N ALA A 127 25.39 -11.87 7.84
CA ALA A 127 26.60 -12.63 8.03
C ALA A 127 26.32 -14.15 8.09
N ASP A 128 26.96 -14.93 7.24
CA ASP A 128 26.94 -16.40 7.22
C ASP A 128 28.03 -17.01 8.12
N ARG A 129 29.03 -16.21 8.49
CA ARG A 129 30.17 -16.57 9.33
C ARG A 129 30.57 -15.43 10.27
N ASN A 130 31.34 -15.73 11.29
CA ASN A 130 32.00 -14.73 12.12
C ASN A 130 33.07 -13.99 11.32
N GLY A 131 33.26 -12.69 11.61
CA GLY A 131 34.22 -11.86 10.91
C GLY A 131 33.79 -11.50 9.48
N TYR A 132 32.48 -11.50 9.19
CA TYR A 132 31.97 -11.01 7.92
C TYR A 132 32.14 -9.49 7.84
N GLU A 133 32.95 -9.03 6.89
CA GLU A 133 33.21 -7.59 6.69
C GLU A 133 32.18 -6.97 5.77
N VAL A 134 31.43 -5.99 6.27
CA VAL A 134 30.64 -5.09 5.45
C VAL A 134 31.54 -3.98 4.93
N LYS A 135 31.55 -3.75 3.62
CA LYS A 135 32.37 -2.76 2.96
C LYS A 135 31.54 -1.65 2.34
N ASP A 136 32.08 -0.43 2.36
CA ASP A 136 31.51 0.69 1.61
C ASP A 136 31.86 0.60 0.11
N GLU A 137 31.35 1.57 -0.67
CA GLU A 137 31.59 1.66 -2.12
C GLU A 137 33.07 1.86 -2.48
N THR A 138 33.89 2.32 -1.52
CA THR A 138 35.34 2.52 -1.68
C THR A 138 36.18 1.32 -1.23
N GLY A 139 35.50 0.28 -0.71
CA GLY A 139 36.14 -0.96 -0.25
C GLY A 139 36.61 -0.92 1.21
N ASN A 140 36.35 0.17 1.95
CA ASN A 140 36.72 0.23 3.35
C ASN A 140 35.72 -0.58 4.21
N THR A 141 36.23 -1.23 5.25
CA THR A 141 35.39 -1.96 6.20
C THR A 141 34.61 -0.97 7.06
N VAL A 142 33.26 -1.03 6.98
CA VAL A 142 32.33 -0.24 7.78
C VAL A 142 32.12 -0.89 9.14
N VAL A 143 31.88 -2.20 9.14
CA VAL A 143 31.64 -2.99 10.33
C VAL A 143 31.97 -4.45 10.09
N VAL A 144 32.37 -5.15 11.14
CA VAL A 144 32.59 -6.60 11.15
C VAL A 144 31.46 -7.26 11.91
N LEU A 145 30.78 -8.19 11.27
CA LEU A 145 29.62 -8.88 11.81
C LEU A 145 29.95 -10.26 12.32
N ASP A 146 29.30 -10.66 13.39
CA ASP A 146 29.27 -12.05 13.85
C ASP A 146 28.22 -12.85 13.07
N ARG A 147 28.37 -14.16 13.05
CA ARG A 147 27.44 -15.06 12.36
C ARG A 147 26.00 -14.84 12.79
N GLY A 148 25.12 -14.62 11.82
CA GLY A 148 23.69 -14.38 12.02
C GLY A 148 23.32 -12.93 12.21
N ALA A 149 24.28 -12.04 12.49
CA ALA A 149 24.04 -10.59 12.53
C ALA A 149 23.69 -10.03 11.15
N GLN A 150 22.99 -8.92 11.14
CA GLN A 150 22.53 -8.22 9.92
C GLN A 150 22.98 -6.78 9.94
N TYR A 151 23.39 -6.30 8.78
CA TYR A 151 23.60 -4.89 8.51
C TYR A 151 22.56 -4.39 7.53
N SER A 152 21.95 -3.25 7.83
CA SER A 152 20.89 -2.64 7.03
C SER A 152 21.21 -1.20 6.69
N ARG A 153 21.07 -0.83 5.41
CA ARG A 153 21.29 0.54 4.93
C ARG A 153 20.22 0.91 3.91
N PRO A 154 19.57 2.09 4.02
CA PRO A 154 18.63 2.56 3.02
C PRO A 154 19.34 2.92 1.70
N VAL A 155 18.75 2.51 0.58
CA VAL A 155 19.24 2.77 -0.77
C VAL A 155 18.09 3.14 -1.71
N ASN A 156 18.40 3.89 -2.77
CA ASN A 156 17.41 4.15 -3.81
C ASN A 156 17.43 3.06 -4.88
N LEU A 157 16.28 2.48 -5.19
CA LEU A 157 16.10 1.54 -6.28
C LEU A 157 15.01 1.98 -7.23
N ASN A 158 15.20 1.74 -8.53
CA ASN A 158 14.19 1.90 -9.56
C ASN A 158 13.57 0.54 -9.88
N GLY A 159 12.32 0.56 -10.38
CA GLY A 159 11.60 -0.64 -10.78
C GLY A 159 10.43 -0.99 -9.85
N TYR A 160 10.09 -0.12 -8.89
CA TYR A 160 8.82 -0.24 -8.16
C TYR A 160 7.64 0.13 -9.05
N TRP A 161 6.66 -0.73 -9.14
CA TRP A 161 5.37 -0.42 -9.75
C TRP A 161 4.23 -1.21 -9.09
N THR A 162 3.04 -0.66 -9.17
CA THR A 162 1.83 -1.28 -8.66
C THR A 162 0.66 -1.04 -9.59
N ILE A 163 -0.24 -2.00 -9.64
CA ILE A 163 -1.54 -1.88 -10.30
C ILE A 163 -2.60 -2.47 -9.39
N ASP A 164 -3.65 -1.69 -9.13
CA ASP A 164 -4.80 -2.07 -8.34
C ASP A 164 -6.06 -1.83 -9.15
N GLY A 165 -6.95 -2.80 -9.21
CA GLY A 165 -8.21 -2.71 -9.91
C GLY A 165 -9.35 -3.30 -9.09
N GLY A 166 -10.55 -2.78 -9.32
CA GLY A 166 -11.73 -3.34 -8.70
C GLY A 166 -13.01 -2.91 -9.42
N ALA A 167 -14.01 -3.76 -9.33
CA ALA A 167 -15.34 -3.49 -9.84
C ALA A 167 -16.38 -3.94 -8.81
N TYR A 168 -17.48 -3.23 -8.75
CA TYR A 168 -18.62 -3.63 -7.96
C TYR A 168 -19.91 -3.46 -8.75
N TYR A 169 -20.88 -4.34 -8.47
CA TYR A 169 -22.19 -4.29 -9.07
C TYR A 169 -23.26 -4.55 -8.01
N GLY A 170 -24.12 -3.57 -7.80
CA GLY A 170 -25.24 -3.64 -6.88
C GLY A 170 -26.57 -3.68 -7.63
N PHE A 171 -27.49 -4.56 -7.22
CA PHE A 171 -28.82 -4.66 -7.79
C PHE A 171 -29.85 -5.18 -6.79
N PRO A 172 -31.12 -4.78 -6.92
CA PRO A 172 -32.19 -5.28 -6.08
C PRO A 172 -32.58 -6.70 -6.48
N VAL A 173 -32.84 -7.53 -5.49
CA VAL A 173 -33.40 -8.88 -5.62
C VAL A 173 -34.83 -8.81 -5.13
N GLY A 174 -35.77 -8.49 -6.05
CA GLY A 174 -37.18 -8.12 -5.68
C GLY A 174 -37.91 -9.22 -4.93
N TRP A 175 -37.77 -10.49 -5.31
CA TRP A 175 -38.41 -11.61 -4.64
C TRP A 175 -37.91 -11.84 -3.20
N LEU A 176 -36.71 -11.33 -2.87
CA LEU A 176 -36.12 -11.42 -1.54
C LEU A 176 -36.22 -10.11 -0.75
N GLY A 177 -36.82 -9.05 -1.35
CA GLY A 177 -36.87 -7.72 -0.73
C GLY A 177 -35.51 -7.20 -0.28
N SER A 178 -34.46 -7.47 -1.03
CA SER A 178 -33.07 -7.26 -0.61
C SER A 178 -32.23 -6.68 -1.74
N ASN A 179 -31.08 -6.12 -1.38
CA ASN A 179 -30.07 -5.67 -2.34
C ASN A 179 -28.87 -6.62 -2.31
N LEU A 180 -28.43 -7.06 -3.48
CA LEU A 180 -27.21 -7.85 -3.65
C LEU A 180 -26.12 -6.97 -4.21
N ASN A 181 -24.96 -6.98 -3.55
CA ASN A 181 -23.74 -6.32 -4.00
C ASN A 181 -22.65 -7.35 -4.22
N LEU A 182 -22.05 -7.31 -5.39
CA LEU A 182 -20.89 -8.11 -5.77
C LEU A 182 -19.70 -7.17 -5.88
N ASP A 183 -18.55 -7.54 -5.32
CA ASP A 183 -17.30 -6.80 -5.47
C ASP A 183 -16.15 -7.74 -5.84
N LEU A 184 -15.28 -7.25 -6.74
CA LEU A 184 -14.05 -7.91 -7.14
C LEU A 184 -12.92 -6.91 -7.06
N ARG A 185 -11.77 -7.35 -6.55
CA ARG A 185 -10.53 -6.57 -6.50
C ARG A 185 -9.34 -7.44 -6.88
N ALA A 186 -8.40 -6.83 -7.58
CA ALA A 186 -7.12 -7.44 -7.88
C ALA A 186 -6.03 -6.39 -7.69
N SER A 187 -4.94 -6.77 -7.07
CA SER A 187 -3.76 -5.93 -6.95
C SER A 187 -2.50 -6.71 -7.31
N TYR A 188 -1.55 -6.01 -7.87
CA TYR A 188 -0.22 -6.53 -8.15
C TYR A 188 0.82 -5.45 -7.86
N THR A 189 1.86 -5.83 -7.14
CA THR A 189 2.98 -4.94 -6.80
C THR A 189 4.29 -5.65 -7.08
N ALA A 190 5.20 -4.96 -7.74
CA ALA A 190 6.59 -5.37 -7.90
C ALA A 190 7.49 -4.38 -7.15
N MET A 191 8.26 -4.88 -6.22
CA MET A 191 9.15 -4.10 -5.37
C MET A 191 10.58 -4.61 -5.48
N PRO A 192 11.52 -3.78 -5.96
CA PRO A 192 12.92 -4.13 -5.99
C PRO A 192 13.49 -4.18 -4.57
N THR A 193 14.35 -5.17 -4.31
CA THR A 193 15.00 -5.41 -3.02
C THR A 193 16.48 -5.74 -3.25
N ILE A 194 17.31 -5.53 -2.23
CA ILE A 194 18.71 -6.00 -2.22
C ILE A 194 18.92 -6.81 -0.94
N TYR A 195 19.39 -8.03 -1.13
CA TYR A 195 19.75 -8.92 -0.04
C TYR A 195 21.09 -9.58 -0.34
N ASN A 196 22.05 -9.48 0.58
CA ASN A 196 23.43 -9.93 0.41
C ASN A 196 24.04 -9.45 -0.92
N LEU A 197 23.88 -8.14 -1.20
CA LEU A 197 24.36 -7.46 -2.41
C LEU A 197 23.70 -7.96 -3.72
N VAL A 198 22.78 -8.92 -3.66
CA VAL A 198 22.05 -9.42 -4.81
C VAL A 198 20.74 -8.66 -4.95
N ARG A 199 20.56 -8.02 -6.09
CA ARG A 199 19.30 -7.36 -6.42
C ARG A 199 18.27 -8.38 -6.90
N SER A 200 17.08 -8.31 -6.34
CA SER A 200 15.94 -9.12 -6.73
C SER A 200 14.67 -8.27 -6.78
N THR A 201 13.57 -8.85 -7.25
CA THR A 201 12.26 -8.19 -7.23
C THR A 201 11.29 -9.10 -6.50
N THR A 202 10.71 -8.59 -5.43
CA THR A 202 9.60 -9.25 -4.74
C THR A 202 8.31 -8.83 -5.42
N THR A 203 7.49 -9.80 -5.79
CA THR A 203 6.16 -9.54 -6.37
C THR A 203 5.07 -10.06 -5.46
N THR A 204 4.01 -9.27 -5.32
CA THR A 204 2.81 -9.68 -4.58
C THR A 204 1.59 -9.51 -5.46
N ALA A 205 0.72 -10.52 -5.49
CA ALA A 205 -0.58 -10.47 -6.12
C ALA A 205 -1.67 -10.81 -5.10
N SER A 206 -2.74 -10.05 -5.11
CA SER A 206 -3.91 -10.30 -4.26
C SER A 206 -5.18 -10.21 -5.07
N TYR A 207 -6.04 -11.19 -4.91
CA TYR A 207 -7.35 -11.27 -5.55
C TYR A 207 -8.40 -11.40 -4.47
N THR A 208 -9.42 -10.56 -4.49
CA THR A 208 -10.49 -10.60 -3.49
C THR A 208 -11.84 -10.53 -4.20
N GLY A 209 -12.75 -11.43 -3.84
CA GLY A 209 -14.14 -11.40 -4.26
C GLY A 209 -15.06 -11.30 -3.06
N GLY A 210 -16.12 -10.51 -3.15
CA GLY A 210 -17.08 -10.29 -2.09
C GLY A 210 -18.52 -10.34 -2.60
N ILE A 211 -19.41 -10.84 -1.72
CA ILE A 211 -20.85 -10.84 -1.91
C ILE A 211 -21.47 -10.28 -0.63
N THR A 212 -22.31 -9.27 -0.78
CA THR A 212 -23.08 -8.69 0.34
C THR A 212 -24.55 -8.68 0.00
N LEU A 213 -25.35 -9.32 0.84
CA LEU A 213 -26.81 -9.29 0.79
C LEU A 213 -27.32 -8.45 1.96
N GLY A 214 -28.05 -7.37 1.67
CA GLY A 214 -28.68 -6.49 2.66
C GLY A 214 -30.16 -6.41 2.47
N SER A 215 -30.92 -6.46 3.57
CA SER A 215 -32.37 -6.34 3.53
C SER A 215 -32.84 -4.94 3.12
N ASN A 216 -33.98 -4.87 2.47
CA ASN A 216 -34.65 -3.62 2.08
C ASN A 216 -36.17 -3.79 2.05
N PHE A 217 -36.72 -4.63 2.92
CA PHE A 217 -38.15 -4.95 2.87
C PHE A 217 -38.95 -4.53 4.13
N SER A 218 -38.29 -4.18 5.21
CA SER A 218 -38.96 -3.82 6.47
C SER A 218 -38.13 -2.83 7.28
N ASP A 219 -38.82 -1.85 7.86
CA ASP A 219 -38.21 -0.93 8.83
C ASP A 219 -37.96 -1.61 10.20
N GLN A 220 -38.58 -2.77 10.44
CA GLN A 220 -38.47 -3.50 11.69
C GLN A 220 -37.42 -4.58 11.70
N LEU A 221 -37.09 -5.17 10.53
CA LEU A 221 -36.09 -6.21 10.39
C LEU A 221 -35.09 -5.81 9.33
N ASP A 222 -33.86 -5.62 9.78
CA ASP A 222 -32.72 -5.36 8.94
C ASP A 222 -31.68 -6.48 9.10
N PHE A 223 -31.18 -7.00 8.01
CA PHE A 223 -30.09 -7.96 8.02
C PHE A 223 -29.05 -7.62 6.95
N THR A 224 -27.81 -7.94 7.24
CA THR A 224 -26.71 -7.86 6.29
C THR A 224 -25.84 -9.11 6.43
N PHE A 225 -25.66 -9.82 5.33
CA PHE A 225 -24.72 -10.94 5.23
C PHE A 225 -23.65 -10.60 4.21
N THR A 226 -22.40 -10.73 4.61
CA THR A 226 -21.25 -10.50 3.74
C THR A 226 -20.34 -11.72 3.78
N TYR A 227 -19.91 -12.16 2.61
CA TYR A 227 -18.84 -13.13 2.49
C TYR A 227 -17.75 -12.57 1.58
N ARG A 228 -16.50 -12.62 2.03
CA ARG A 228 -15.33 -12.22 1.25
C ARG A 228 -14.32 -13.33 1.25
N ALA A 229 -13.78 -13.61 0.06
CA ALA A 229 -12.70 -14.55 -0.14
C ALA A 229 -11.52 -13.85 -0.79
N GLY A 230 -10.33 -14.11 -0.28
CA GLY A 230 -9.07 -13.55 -0.79
C GLY A 230 -8.06 -14.65 -1.08
N TYR A 231 -7.33 -14.49 -2.16
CA TYR A 231 -6.19 -15.32 -2.52
C TYR A 231 -4.97 -14.41 -2.72
N ASN A 232 -3.91 -14.71 -2.01
CA ASN A 232 -2.70 -13.89 -1.98
C ASN A 232 -1.50 -14.74 -2.36
N ILE A 233 -0.66 -14.18 -3.22
CA ILE A 233 0.55 -14.80 -3.74
C ILE A 233 1.70 -13.83 -3.50
N ALA A 234 2.77 -14.29 -2.89
CA ALA A 234 4.01 -13.53 -2.75
C ALA A 234 5.18 -14.36 -3.31
N HIS A 235 5.81 -13.83 -4.35
CA HIS A 235 7.03 -14.39 -4.92
C HIS A 235 8.23 -13.56 -4.48
N SER A 236 9.10 -14.20 -3.72
CA SER A 236 10.40 -13.66 -3.34
C SER A 236 11.43 -14.81 -3.37
N THR A 237 12.41 -14.81 -2.50
CA THR A 237 13.29 -15.97 -2.30
C THR A 237 12.51 -17.25 -1.94
N ASN A 238 11.38 -17.09 -1.22
CA ASN A 238 10.41 -18.15 -0.91
C ASN A 238 9.05 -17.74 -1.44
N ASN A 239 8.38 -18.66 -2.12
CA ASN A 239 7.02 -18.45 -2.60
C ASN A 239 6.02 -18.78 -1.50
N ASN A 240 5.15 -17.84 -1.20
CA ASN A 240 4.08 -18.01 -0.22
C ASN A 240 2.74 -17.75 -0.88
N GLU A 241 1.80 -18.66 -0.67
CA GLU A 241 0.43 -18.54 -1.14
C GLU A 241 -0.51 -18.81 0.02
N TYR A 242 -1.55 -18.03 0.14
CA TYR A 242 -2.56 -18.27 1.15
C TYR A 242 -3.95 -17.80 0.71
N PHE A 243 -4.93 -18.55 1.18
CA PHE A 243 -6.34 -18.23 1.02
C PHE A 243 -6.91 -17.77 2.36
N ASN A 244 -7.74 -16.72 2.33
CA ASN A 244 -8.53 -16.29 3.47
C ASN A 244 -9.99 -16.09 3.07
N GLY A 245 -10.90 -16.50 3.93
CA GLY A 245 -12.34 -16.30 3.75
C GLY A 245 -12.93 -15.74 5.04
N VAL A 246 -13.76 -14.70 4.91
CA VAL A 246 -14.43 -14.07 6.05
C VAL A 246 -15.91 -13.94 5.72
N GLY A 247 -16.75 -14.52 6.56
CA GLY A 247 -18.21 -14.35 6.55
C GLY A 247 -18.63 -13.51 7.75
N THR A 248 -19.47 -12.52 7.53
CA THR A 248 -20.09 -11.74 8.60
C THR A 248 -21.59 -11.69 8.43
N GLY A 249 -22.33 -11.81 9.52
CA GLY A 249 -23.76 -11.67 9.56
C GLY A 249 -24.17 -10.69 10.64
N ARG A 250 -25.08 -9.80 10.30
CA ARG A 250 -25.71 -8.87 11.22
C ARG A 250 -27.22 -8.97 11.02
N ILE A 251 -27.97 -9.08 12.11
CA ILE A 251 -29.42 -9.04 12.11
C ILE A 251 -29.82 -8.03 13.18
N LYS A 252 -30.64 -7.05 12.80
CA LYS A 252 -31.24 -6.07 13.69
C LYS A 252 -32.75 -6.20 13.59
N TRP A 253 -33.39 -6.41 14.71
CA TRP A 253 -34.85 -6.52 14.79
C TRP A 253 -35.39 -5.52 15.80
N ILE A 254 -36.28 -4.62 15.33
CA ILE A 254 -37.01 -3.69 16.17
C ILE A 254 -38.34 -4.35 16.50
N THR A 255 -38.46 -4.82 17.74
CA THR A 255 -39.65 -5.49 18.20
C THR A 255 -40.66 -4.49 18.80
N TRP A 256 -41.76 -5.05 19.33
CA TRP A 256 -42.81 -4.34 20.00
C TRP A 256 -42.29 -3.30 21.00
N LYS A 257 -42.87 -2.06 20.97
CA LYS A 257 -42.55 -0.92 21.84
C LYS A 257 -41.12 -0.36 21.72
N GLY A 258 -40.43 -0.57 20.58
CA GLY A 258 -39.14 0.04 20.33
C GLY A 258 -37.92 -0.70 20.95
N ILE A 259 -38.11 -1.93 21.42
CA ILE A 259 -36.97 -2.77 21.82
C ILE A 259 -36.20 -3.18 20.56
N THR A 260 -34.92 -2.88 20.51
CA THR A 260 -34.05 -3.30 19.43
C THR A 260 -33.21 -4.49 19.89
N LEU A 261 -33.29 -5.58 19.14
CA LEU A 261 -32.42 -6.74 19.29
C LEU A 261 -31.40 -6.73 18.15
N GLU A 262 -30.13 -6.90 18.46
CA GLU A 262 -29.06 -6.97 17.47
C GLU A 262 -28.20 -8.19 17.73
N ALA A 263 -27.98 -8.99 16.69
CA ALA A 263 -27.08 -10.13 16.70
C ALA A 263 -26.03 -9.97 15.60
N ASN A 264 -24.77 -10.15 15.97
CA ASN A 264 -23.63 -10.11 15.04
C ASN A 264 -22.87 -11.43 15.15
N GLY A 265 -22.47 -11.97 14.01
CA GLY A 265 -21.67 -13.17 13.91
C GLY A 265 -20.56 -13.01 12.88
N SER A 266 -19.42 -13.61 13.11
CA SER A 266 -18.32 -13.69 12.13
C SER A 266 -17.72 -15.07 12.07
N TYR A 267 -17.35 -15.48 10.87
CA TYR A 267 -16.63 -16.71 10.58
C TYR A 267 -15.41 -16.39 9.74
N SER A 268 -14.25 -16.89 10.12
CA SER A 268 -13.02 -16.73 9.34
C SER A 268 -12.37 -18.08 9.06
N LYS A 269 -11.86 -18.25 7.85
CA LYS A 269 -11.08 -19.40 7.40
C LYS A 269 -9.78 -18.92 6.80
N TYR A 270 -8.69 -19.53 7.22
CA TYR A 270 -7.36 -19.30 6.70
C TYR A 270 -6.74 -20.63 6.25
N ARG A 271 -6.08 -20.65 5.12
CA ARG A 271 -5.41 -21.84 4.57
C ARG A 271 -4.17 -21.44 3.78
#